data_969cbd6a60be65a3e745e0ebbf67ec34
#
_entry.id   969cbd6a60be65a3e745e0ebbf67ec34
#
_cell.length_a   1.000
_cell.length_b   1.000
_cell.length_c   1.000
_cell.angle_alpha   90.00
_cell.angle_beta   90.00
_cell.angle_gamma   90.00
#
_symmetry.space_group_name_H-M   'P 1'
#
loop_
_entity.id
_entity.type
_entity.pdbx_description
1 polymer ?
#
loop_
_entity_poly.entity_id
_entity_poly.type
_entity_poly.pdbx_seq_one_letter_code
_entity_poly.pdbx_strand_id
1 'polypeptide(L)'
;MTVAGFKCGVVALLGRPNVGKSSLVNALLKARVAIVSPKPQTTRNAVRCIYNDDRAQIVFTDTPGLYLPKEKDKLGRFLVGSAAEALNDADAVCWLVEAGDKKLTSEDLEAARVLSEVKVPVILVANKADSLDPQGGLPSGPVGAFRLYGELRPFAGQIAVSAKLGRGVDALIDLLLPLLPEGEPWYDPDVLMDSTERFMAAEAIRGKVLSLLRDEIPHCTAVEIDEYKSPEEYPDRKRLYIRASLVVETEGQKAIVIGSGGKMIKRIGRSARAELEELTGLPVYLDLWVKVSPHWRQTDLVLRRLGYGLGPLG
;
A
#
# COMPACT_ATOMS: atom_id res chain seq x y z
N MET A 1 -3.48 -32.34 0.21
CA MET A 1 -4.73 -32.79 -0.43
C MET A 1 -5.40 -31.57 -1.00
N THR A 2 -5.44 -31.44 -2.31
CA THR A 2 -6.08 -30.31 -2.98
C THR A 2 -7.58 -30.40 -2.71
N VAL A 3 -8.14 -29.37 -2.07
CA VAL A 3 -9.60 -29.27 -1.89
C VAL A 3 -10.16 -28.94 -3.27
N ALA A 4 -10.97 -29.84 -3.84
CA ALA A 4 -11.61 -29.61 -5.13
C ALA A 4 -12.39 -28.29 -5.09
N GLY A 5 -12.08 -27.36 -6.02
CA GLY A 5 -12.70 -26.04 -6.09
C GLY A 5 -12.01 -24.94 -5.30
N PHE A 6 -10.84 -25.19 -4.65
CA PHE A 6 -10.06 -24.13 -4.02
C PHE A 6 -9.53 -23.13 -5.04
N LYS A 7 -9.69 -21.84 -4.77
CA LYS A 7 -9.29 -20.76 -5.68
C LYS A 7 -7.96 -20.16 -5.25
N CYS A 8 -7.07 -19.92 -6.22
CA CYS A 8 -5.79 -19.26 -5.94
C CYS A 8 -5.47 -18.29 -7.08
N GLY A 9 -5.26 -17.00 -6.76
CA GLY A 9 -5.02 -16.03 -7.81
C GLY A 9 -4.58 -14.65 -7.27
N VAL A 10 -4.20 -13.78 -8.20
CA VAL A 10 -3.70 -12.43 -7.92
C VAL A 10 -4.78 -11.40 -8.25
N VAL A 11 -5.04 -10.49 -7.33
CA VAL A 11 -5.98 -9.37 -7.50
C VAL A 11 -5.25 -8.06 -7.33
N ALA A 12 -5.14 -7.27 -8.39
CA ALA A 12 -4.54 -5.94 -8.31
C ALA A 12 -5.55 -4.89 -7.83
N LEU A 13 -5.13 -4.03 -6.91
CA LEU A 13 -5.94 -2.89 -6.44
C LEU A 13 -5.50 -1.63 -7.17
N LEU A 14 -6.37 -1.05 -7.95
CA LEU A 14 -6.13 0.17 -8.71
C LEU A 14 -7.03 1.30 -8.22
N GLY A 15 -6.61 2.55 -8.38
CA GLY A 15 -7.42 3.73 -8.07
C GLY A 15 -6.54 4.91 -7.69
N ARG A 16 -7.14 6.10 -7.68
CA ARG A 16 -6.43 7.34 -7.34
C ARG A 16 -5.90 7.30 -5.88
N PRO A 17 -5.00 8.22 -5.50
CA PRO A 17 -4.55 8.33 -4.12
C PRO A 17 -5.72 8.52 -3.14
N ASN A 18 -5.61 7.97 -1.94
CA ASN A 18 -6.55 8.14 -0.82
C ASN A 18 -7.97 7.56 -1.00
N VAL A 19 -8.27 6.81 -2.04
CA VAL A 19 -9.56 6.06 -2.17
C VAL A 19 -9.67 4.91 -1.17
N GLY A 20 -8.56 4.51 -0.52
CA GLY A 20 -8.54 3.54 0.56
C GLY A 20 -8.10 2.13 0.15
N LYS A 21 -7.21 1.98 -0.84
CA LYS A 21 -6.64 0.67 -1.25
C LYS A 21 -6.00 -0.07 -0.09
N SER A 22 -5.01 0.53 0.56
CA SER A 22 -4.32 -0.03 1.73
C SER A 22 -5.28 -0.27 2.92
N SER A 23 -6.30 0.58 3.09
CA SER A 23 -7.33 0.36 4.11
C SER A 23 -8.18 -0.86 3.81
N LEU A 24 -8.50 -1.10 2.54
CA LEU A 24 -9.25 -2.29 2.10
C LEU A 24 -8.45 -3.55 2.36
N VAL A 25 -7.16 -3.57 2.01
CA VAL A 25 -6.27 -4.71 2.29
C VAL A 25 -6.24 -5.01 3.78
N ASN A 26 -6.01 -4.00 4.63
CA ASN A 26 -6.00 -4.20 6.08
C ASN A 26 -7.34 -4.74 6.61
N ALA A 27 -8.47 -4.31 6.02
CA ALA A 27 -9.79 -4.80 6.41
C ALA A 27 -10.02 -6.26 5.96
N LEU A 28 -9.60 -6.62 4.77
CA LEU A 28 -9.67 -7.98 4.24
C LEU A 28 -8.84 -8.96 5.07
N LEU A 29 -7.60 -8.58 5.40
CA LEU A 29 -6.71 -9.43 6.18
C LEU A 29 -6.97 -9.37 7.70
N LYS A 30 -7.85 -8.48 8.15
CA LYS A 30 -8.10 -8.21 9.59
C LYS A 30 -6.80 -7.94 10.37
N ALA A 31 -5.79 -7.41 9.67
CA ALA A 31 -4.46 -7.15 10.18
C ALA A 31 -3.91 -5.83 9.59
N ARG A 32 -2.99 -5.19 10.32
CA ARG A 32 -2.38 -3.94 9.87
C ARG A 32 -1.09 -4.21 9.09
N VAL A 33 -1.21 -4.61 7.84
CA VAL A 33 -0.08 -4.95 6.95
C VAL A 33 0.38 -3.79 6.06
N ALA A 34 -0.53 -2.89 5.69
CA ALA A 34 -0.24 -1.76 4.82
C ALA A 34 -0.38 -0.41 5.57
N ILE A 35 0.48 0.56 5.23
CA ILE A 35 0.40 1.91 5.81
C ILE A 35 -0.90 2.59 5.35
N VAL A 36 -1.62 3.14 6.30
CA VAL A 36 -2.81 3.98 6.04
C VAL A 36 -2.53 5.41 6.49
N SER A 37 -2.67 6.36 5.57
CA SER A 37 -2.51 7.79 5.85
C SER A 37 -3.43 8.61 4.95
N PRO A 38 -3.95 9.75 5.41
CA PRO A 38 -4.70 10.68 4.55
C PRO A 38 -3.80 11.41 3.53
N LYS A 39 -2.49 11.26 3.62
CA LYS A 39 -1.53 11.90 2.72
C LYS A 39 -1.41 11.13 1.40
N PRO A 40 -1.33 11.81 0.24
CA PRO A 40 -1.11 11.14 -1.03
C PRO A 40 0.26 10.46 -1.06
N GLN A 41 0.44 9.49 -1.96
CA GLN A 41 1.68 8.69 -2.10
C GLN A 41 2.07 7.93 -0.82
N THR A 42 1.06 7.46 -0.06
CA THR A 42 1.29 6.63 1.12
C THR A 42 1.92 5.30 0.71
N THR A 43 1.38 4.61 -0.27
CA THR A 43 1.98 3.41 -0.88
C THR A 43 2.93 3.86 -2.00
N ARG A 44 4.19 3.44 -1.96
CA ARG A 44 5.21 3.76 -2.98
C ARG A 44 5.65 2.54 -3.78
N ASN A 45 5.64 1.37 -3.19
CA ASN A 45 5.91 0.10 -3.86
C ASN A 45 4.62 -0.71 -3.90
N ALA A 46 4.45 -1.50 -4.94
CA ALA A 46 3.41 -2.52 -4.94
C ALA A 46 3.71 -3.56 -3.85
N VAL A 47 2.74 -3.83 -2.99
CA VAL A 47 2.89 -4.76 -1.86
C VAL A 47 1.94 -5.92 -2.06
N ARG A 48 2.45 -7.16 -2.02
CA ARG A 48 1.65 -8.37 -2.09
C ARG A 48 1.19 -8.77 -0.69
N CYS A 49 -0.11 -8.81 -0.50
CA CYS A 49 -0.76 -9.14 0.76
C CYS A 49 -1.63 -10.38 0.55
N ILE A 50 -1.51 -11.38 1.42
CA ILE A 50 -2.05 -12.71 1.24
C ILE A 50 -3.29 -12.87 2.12
N TYR A 51 -4.45 -13.03 1.48
CA TYR A 51 -5.70 -13.42 2.10
C TYR A 51 -5.85 -14.94 2.03
N ASN A 52 -6.22 -15.57 3.13
CA ASN A 52 -6.51 -16.99 3.23
C ASN A 52 -7.85 -17.24 3.89
N ASP A 53 -8.68 -18.09 3.30
CA ASP A 53 -9.81 -18.73 3.94
C ASP A 53 -9.95 -20.19 3.43
N ASP A 54 -10.99 -20.89 3.86
CA ASP A 54 -11.22 -22.30 3.49
C ASP A 54 -11.52 -22.49 1.97
N ARG A 55 -11.82 -21.43 1.23
CA ARG A 55 -12.24 -21.42 -0.17
C ARG A 55 -11.14 -20.93 -1.11
N ALA A 56 -10.25 -20.06 -0.62
CA ALA A 56 -9.28 -19.41 -1.49
C ALA A 56 -8.04 -18.88 -0.76
N GLN A 57 -6.96 -18.79 -1.54
CA GLN A 57 -5.84 -17.91 -1.25
C GLN A 57 -5.79 -16.81 -2.32
N ILE A 58 -5.92 -15.54 -1.90
CA ILE A 58 -5.91 -14.39 -2.82
C ILE A 58 -4.72 -13.49 -2.51
N VAL A 59 -3.85 -13.28 -3.48
CA VAL A 59 -2.75 -12.33 -3.38
C VAL A 59 -3.23 -10.96 -3.83
N PHE A 60 -3.57 -10.09 -2.88
CA PHE A 60 -3.91 -8.71 -3.16
C PHE A 60 -2.64 -7.88 -3.36
N THR A 61 -2.49 -7.27 -4.53
CA THR A 61 -1.40 -6.33 -4.79
C THR A 61 -1.88 -4.91 -4.51
N ASP A 62 -1.48 -4.35 -3.35
CA ASP A 62 -1.72 -2.93 -3.03
C ASP A 62 -0.76 -2.06 -3.85
N THR A 63 -1.30 -1.29 -4.77
CA THR A 63 -0.50 -0.48 -5.69
C THR A 63 -0.42 0.98 -5.23
N PRO A 64 0.64 1.71 -5.63
CA PRO A 64 0.64 3.16 -5.54
C PRO A 64 -0.62 3.75 -6.20
N GLY A 65 -1.16 4.83 -5.62
CA GLY A 65 -2.28 5.53 -6.23
C GLY A 65 -1.90 6.11 -7.59
N LEU A 66 -2.74 5.89 -8.60
CA LEU A 66 -2.54 6.49 -9.90
C LEU A 66 -2.70 8.01 -9.82
N TYR A 67 -1.73 8.72 -10.35
CA TYR A 67 -1.75 10.16 -10.55
C TYR A 67 -0.97 10.50 -11.82
N LEU A 68 -1.08 11.73 -12.29
CA LEU A 68 -0.37 12.19 -13.48
C LEU A 68 0.98 12.81 -13.08
N PRO A 69 2.12 12.09 -13.24
CA PRO A 69 3.42 12.62 -12.87
C PRO A 69 3.84 13.75 -13.81
N LYS A 70 4.49 14.78 -13.26
CA LYS A 70 5.13 15.81 -14.08
C LYS A 70 6.32 15.22 -14.84
N GLU A 71 6.71 15.86 -15.96
CA GLU A 71 7.76 15.37 -16.87
C GLU A 71 9.10 15.06 -16.16
N LYS A 72 9.47 15.81 -15.13
CA LYS A 72 10.71 15.61 -14.36
C LYS A 72 10.54 14.75 -13.10
N ASP A 73 9.34 14.26 -12.82
CA ASP A 73 9.05 13.45 -11.62
C ASP A 73 9.37 11.98 -11.86
N LYS A 74 10.64 11.59 -11.67
CA LYS A 74 11.09 10.20 -11.85
C LYS A 74 10.47 9.26 -10.81
N LEU A 75 10.38 9.68 -9.53
CA LEU A 75 9.69 8.89 -8.52
C LEU A 75 8.23 8.67 -8.91
N GLY A 76 7.55 9.71 -9.36
CA GLY A 76 6.18 9.61 -9.84
C GLY A 76 6.01 8.65 -11.00
N ARG A 77 6.91 8.67 -11.98
CA ARG A 77 6.89 7.70 -13.09
C ARG A 77 7.11 6.26 -12.59
N PHE A 78 7.99 6.08 -11.62
CA PHE A 78 8.16 4.78 -10.96
C PHE A 78 6.86 4.30 -10.32
N LEU A 79 6.17 5.16 -9.55
CA LEU A 79 4.91 4.79 -8.89
C LEU A 79 3.83 4.35 -9.89
N VAL A 80 3.69 5.07 -11.01
CA VAL A 80 2.74 4.72 -12.08
C VAL A 80 3.17 3.42 -12.77
N GLY A 81 4.46 3.24 -13.05
CA GLY A 81 5.01 2.01 -13.64
C GLY A 81 4.75 0.79 -12.74
N SER A 82 5.01 0.92 -11.44
CA SER A 82 4.75 -0.14 -10.46
C SER A 82 3.27 -0.53 -10.38
N ALA A 83 2.36 0.44 -10.50
CA ALA A 83 0.93 0.15 -10.58
C ALA A 83 0.56 -0.58 -11.88
N ALA A 84 1.17 -0.20 -13.01
CA ALA A 84 0.93 -0.86 -14.30
C ALA A 84 1.50 -2.29 -14.34
N GLU A 85 2.69 -2.51 -13.79
CA GLU A 85 3.29 -3.86 -13.68
C GLU A 85 2.39 -4.81 -12.87
N ALA A 86 1.81 -4.33 -11.76
CA ALA A 86 0.91 -5.13 -10.94
C ALA A 86 -0.36 -5.62 -11.69
N LEU A 87 -0.76 -4.93 -12.76
CA LEU A 87 -1.90 -5.33 -13.58
C LEU A 87 -1.57 -6.48 -14.53
N ASN A 88 -0.29 -6.64 -14.93
CA ASN A 88 0.12 -7.66 -15.88
C ASN A 88 0.04 -9.07 -15.28
N ASP A 89 0.27 -9.20 -13.97
CA ASP A 89 0.27 -10.47 -13.25
C ASP A 89 -1.10 -10.80 -12.62
N ALA A 90 -2.10 -9.91 -12.77
CA ALA A 90 -3.37 -10.06 -12.11
C ALA A 90 -4.35 -10.98 -12.87
N ASP A 91 -5.09 -11.82 -12.14
CA ASP A 91 -6.23 -12.59 -12.64
C ASP A 91 -7.53 -11.76 -12.62
N ALA A 92 -7.60 -10.77 -11.74
CA ALA A 92 -8.69 -9.81 -11.66
C ALA A 92 -8.18 -8.46 -11.12
N VAL A 93 -8.92 -7.39 -11.39
CA VAL A 93 -8.62 -6.04 -10.90
C VAL A 93 -9.78 -5.49 -10.09
N CYS A 94 -9.50 -4.94 -8.92
CA CYS A 94 -10.43 -4.09 -8.19
C CYS A 94 -10.10 -2.62 -8.49
N TRP A 95 -10.97 -1.93 -9.21
CA TRP A 95 -10.87 -0.49 -9.36
C TRP A 95 -11.60 0.19 -8.21
N LEU A 96 -10.83 0.77 -7.28
CA LEU A 96 -11.36 1.46 -6.12
C LEU A 96 -11.64 2.93 -6.43
N VAL A 97 -12.85 3.36 -6.07
CA VAL A 97 -13.33 4.74 -6.17
C VAL A 97 -14.01 5.14 -4.86
N GLU A 98 -14.30 6.41 -4.65
CA GLU A 98 -15.11 6.80 -3.49
C GLU A 98 -16.60 6.69 -3.79
N ALA A 99 -17.36 6.07 -2.88
CA ALA A 99 -18.81 5.88 -3.07
C ALA A 99 -19.58 7.23 -3.21
N GLY A 100 -19.02 8.30 -2.63
CA GLY A 100 -19.57 9.66 -2.71
C GLY A 100 -19.14 10.48 -3.93
N ASP A 101 -18.42 9.92 -4.89
CA ASP A 101 -17.97 10.63 -6.07
C ASP A 101 -19.16 11.15 -6.92
N LYS A 102 -19.10 12.44 -7.25
CA LYS A 102 -20.12 13.12 -8.08
C LYS A 102 -19.59 13.51 -9.46
N LYS A 103 -18.29 13.44 -9.67
CA LYS A 103 -17.61 13.76 -10.94
C LYS A 103 -16.31 12.97 -11.04
N LEU A 104 -15.90 12.68 -12.27
CA LEU A 104 -14.61 12.07 -12.56
C LEU A 104 -13.48 13.09 -12.39
N THR A 105 -12.35 12.63 -11.87
CA THR A 105 -11.11 13.40 -11.83
C THR A 105 -10.19 13.02 -13.00
N SER A 106 -9.11 13.78 -13.21
CA SER A 106 -8.07 13.43 -14.20
C SER A 106 -7.43 12.08 -13.93
N GLU A 107 -7.26 11.74 -12.65
CA GLU A 107 -6.69 10.46 -12.22
C GLU A 107 -7.65 9.28 -12.48
N ASP A 108 -8.98 9.51 -12.38
CA ASP A 108 -9.98 8.50 -12.71
C ASP A 108 -10.00 8.22 -14.22
N LEU A 109 -9.86 9.27 -15.05
CA LEU A 109 -9.75 9.11 -16.50
C LEU A 109 -8.46 8.39 -16.90
N GLU A 110 -7.35 8.67 -16.24
CA GLU A 110 -6.10 7.93 -16.46
C GLU A 110 -6.22 6.47 -16.02
N ALA A 111 -6.88 6.19 -14.87
CA ALA A 111 -7.19 4.83 -14.46
C ALA A 111 -8.04 4.09 -15.50
N ALA A 112 -9.07 4.74 -16.05
CA ALA A 112 -9.89 4.19 -17.12
C ALA A 112 -9.06 3.88 -18.39
N ARG A 113 -8.14 4.78 -18.77
CA ARG A 113 -7.22 4.59 -19.90
C ARG A 113 -6.32 3.36 -19.67
N VAL A 114 -5.69 3.27 -18.51
CA VAL A 114 -4.83 2.10 -18.17
C VAL A 114 -5.67 0.81 -18.19
N LEU A 115 -6.86 0.84 -17.60
CA LEU A 115 -7.75 -0.32 -17.55
C LEU A 115 -8.34 -0.70 -18.93
N SER A 116 -8.35 0.19 -19.92
CA SER A 116 -8.82 -0.15 -21.27
C SER A 116 -7.92 -1.19 -21.95
N GLU A 117 -6.66 -1.29 -21.56
CA GLU A 117 -5.68 -2.24 -22.08
C GLU A 117 -5.69 -3.58 -21.32
N VAL A 118 -6.38 -3.63 -20.16
CA VAL A 118 -6.44 -4.81 -19.29
C VAL A 118 -7.51 -5.78 -19.79
N LYS A 119 -7.12 -7.06 -19.98
CA LYS A 119 -7.98 -8.13 -20.51
C LYS A 119 -8.72 -8.91 -19.43
N VAL A 120 -8.21 -8.88 -18.18
CA VAL A 120 -8.82 -9.59 -17.06
C VAL A 120 -10.08 -8.86 -16.54
N PRO A 121 -10.97 -9.58 -15.84
CA PRO A 121 -12.17 -8.98 -15.28
C PRO A 121 -11.85 -7.86 -14.29
N VAL A 122 -12.66 -6.80 -14.34
CA VAL A 122 -12.54 -5.65 -13.43
C VAL A 122 -13.80 -5.52 -12.59
N ILE A 123 -13.64 -5.45 -11.27
CA ILE A 123 -14.70 -5.13 -10.32
C ILE A 123 -14.58 -3.64 -9.93
N LEU A 124 -15.68 -2.92 -9.97
CA LEU A 124 -15.78 -1.57 -9.43
C LEU A 124 -16.09 -1.62 -7.93
N VAL A 125 -15.17 -1.10 -7.11
CA VAL A 125 -15.30 -1.09 -5.64
C VAL A 125 -15.50 0.34 -5.17
N ALA A 126 -16.73 0.71 -4.83
CA ALA A 126 -17.07 2.01 -4.26
C ALA A 126 -16.83 2.00 -2.75
N ASN A 127 -15.64 2.45 -2.34
CA ASN A 127 -15.21 2.49 -0.95
C ASN A 127 -15.68 3.76 -0.22
N LYS A 128 -15.52 3.80 1.10
CA LYS A 128 -16.00 4.86 2.01
C LYS A 128 -17.52 5.02 1.98
N ALA A 129 -18.25 3.94 1.75
CA ALA A 129 -19.69 3.94 1.68
C ALA A 129 -20.34 4.35 3.02
N ASP A 130 -19.63 4.21 4.15
CA ASP A 130 -20.01 4.73 5.46
C ASP A 130 -20.22 6.25 5.47
N SER A 131 -19.64 6.99 4.54
CA SER A 131 -19.86 8.44 4.41
C SER A 131 -21.20 8.82 3.81
N LEU A 132 -21.91 7.89 3.17
CA LEU A 132 -23.22 8.10 2.55
C LEU A 132 -24.38 7.84 3.48
N ASP A 133 -24.17 7.16 4.58
CA ASP A 133 -25.16 6.85 5.60
C ASP A 133 -24.76 7.50 6.93
N PRO A 134 -25.57 8.43 7.50
CA PRO A 134 -25.29 9.04 8.79
C PRO A 134 -25.17 8.03 9.95
N GLN A 135 -25.78 6.85 9.81
CA GLN A 135 -25.68 5.75 10.77
C GLN A 135 -24.47 4.82 10.48
N GLY A 136 -23.67 5.13 9.45
CA GLY A 136 -22.49 4.39 9.06
C GLY A 136 -22.78 3.02 8.44
N GLY A 137 -23.99 2.78 7.94
CA GLY A 137 -24.38 1.57 7.22
C GLY A 137 -23.77 1.50 5.80
N LEU A 138 -24.02 0.38 5.11
CA LEU A 138 -23.88 0.35 3.66
C LEU A 138 -25.20 0.86 3.05
N PRO A 139 -25.12 1.61 1.93
CA PRO A 139 -26.31 2.04 1.20
C PRO A 139 -27.18 0.85 0.81
N SER A 140 -28.49 0.95 1.01
CA SER A 140 -29.45 -0.12 0.66
C SER A 140 -29.67 -0.28 -0.86
N GLY A 141 -29.04 0.58 -1.68
CA GLY A 141 -29.17 0.61 -3.13
C GLY A 141 -27.89 1.01 -3.85
N PRO A 142 -27.93 1.09 -5.20
CA PRO A 142 -26.78 1.50 -5.98
C PRO A 142 -26.28 2.88 -5.58
N VAL A 143 -24.98 3.00 -5.37
CA VAL A 143 -24.33 4.30 -5.13
C VAL A 143 -24.15 5.07 -6.43
N GLY A 144 -24.13 6.41 -6.34
CA GLY A 144 -23.97 7.28 -7.54
C GLY A 144 -22.71 7.00 -8.33
N ALA A 145 -21.63 6.57 -7.66
CA ALA A 145 -20.39 6.17 -8.30
C ALA A 145 -20.58 5.04 -9.33
N PHE A 146 -21.47 4.07 -9.11
CA PHE A 146 -21.68 2.97 -10.07
C PHE A 146 -22.16 3.46 -11.42
N ARG A 147 -23.07 4.45 -11.46
CA ARG A 147 -23.50 5.06 -12.70
C ARG A 147 -22.38 5.87 -13.35
N LEU A 148 -21.70 6.71 -12.54
CA LEU A 148 -20.66 7.62 -13.01
C LEU A 148 -19.50 6.87 -13.69
N TYR A 149 -19.00 5.80 -13.04
CA TYR A 149 -17.88 5.02 -13.58
C TYR A 149 -18.34 3.96 -14.59
N GLY A 150 -19.60 3.50 -14.51
CA GLY A 150 -20.19 2.55 -15.45
C GLY A 150 -20.28 3.06 -16.89
N GLU A 151 -20.24 4.39 -17.09
CA GLU A 151 -20.18 5.02 -18.40
C GLU A 151 -18.80 4.87 -19.08
N LEU A 152 -17.74 4.58 -18.30
CA LEU A 152 -16.37 4.46 -18.82
C LEU A 152 -16.06 3.08 -19.39
N ARG A 153 -16.61 2.02 -18.79
CA ARG A 153 -16.42 0.63 -19.22
C ARG A 153 -17.42 -0.32 -18.55
N PRO A 154 -17.63 -1.53 -19.12
CA PRO A 154 -18.33 -2.61 -18.42
C PRO A 154 -17.46 -3.16 -17.26
N PHE A 155 -18.10 -3.61 -16.18
CA PHE A 155 -17.51 -4.26 -15.04
C PHE A 155 -18.03 -5.67 -14.86
N ALA A 156 -17.19 -6.61 -14.38
CA ALA A 156 -17.59 -7.96 -14.01
C ALA A 156 -18.49 -7.97 -12.76
N GLY A 157 -18.38 -6.94 -11.93
CA GLY A 157 -19.21 -6.73 -10.75
C GLY A 157 -19.04 -5.34 -10.17
N GLN A 158 -19.96 -4.92 -9.33
CA GLN A 158 -19.92 -3.63 -8.64
C GLN A 158 -20.32 -3.83 -7.18
N ILE A 159 -19.57 -3.24 -6.25
CA ILE A 159 -19.84 -3.37 -4.82
C ILE A 159 -19.50 -2.10 -4.05
N ALA A 160 -20.34 -1.75 -3.08
CA ALA A 160 -20.06 -0.70 -2.11
C ALA A 160 -19.45 -1.33 -0.84
N VAL A 161 -18.35 -0.75 -0.35
CA VAL A 161 -17.66 -1.22 0.85
C VAL A 161 -17.33 -0.05 1.79
N SER A 162 -17.16 -0.35 3.07
CA SER A 162 -16.49 0.51 4.02
C SER A 162 -15.28 -0.22 4.58
N ALA A 163 -14.11 0.04 3.99
CA ALA A 163 -12.86 -0.51 4.50
C ALA A 163 -12.58 -0.08 5.95
N LYS A 164 -13.02 1.13 6.33
CA LYS A 164 -12.89 1.67 7.68
C LYS A 164 -13.68 0.86 8.72
N LEU A 165 -14.87 0.40 8.37
CA LEU A 165 -15.76 -0.35 9.27
C LEU A 165 -15.73 -1.86 9.01
N GLY A 166 -14.96 -2.34 8.04
CA GLY A 166 -14.90 -3.74 7.64
C GLY A 166 -16.22 -4.26 7.01
N ARG A 167 -17.07 -3.36 6.50
CA ARG A 167 -18.36 -3.74 5.92
C ARG A 167 -18.26 -3.98 4.42
N GLY A 168 -18.93 -5.03 3.94
CA GLY A 168 -18.95 -5.40 2.52
C GLY A 168 -17.66 -6.08 2.02
N VAL A 169 -16.66 -6.30 2.90
CA VAL A 169 -15.38 -6.92 2.49
C VAL A 169 -15.54 -8.41 2.17
N ASP A 170 -16.36 -9.14 2.95
CA ASP A 170 -16.62 -10.56 2.68
C ASP A 170 -17.40 -10.74 1.37
N ALA A 171 -18.38 -9.87 1.10
CA ALA A 171 -19.11 -9.87 -0.17
C ALA A 171 -18.22 -9.52 -1.37
N LEU A 172 -17.15 -8.74 -1.20
CA LEU A 172 -16.14 -8.53 -2.23
C LEU A 172 -15.37 -9.83 -2.53
N ILE A 173 -15.02 -10.60 -1.51
CA ILE A 173 -14.40 -11.93 -1.71
C ILE A 173 -15.35 -12.83 -2.52
N ASP A 174 -16.64 -12.87 -2.17
CA ASP A 174 -17.62 -13.68 -2.90
C ASP A 174 -17.75 -13.29 -4.39
N LEU A 175 -17.60 -12.01 -4.72
CA LEU A 175 -17.55 -11.53 -6.11
C LEU A 175 -16.25 -11.90 -6.83
N LEU A 176 -15.14 -12.01 -6.12
CA LEU A 176 -13.83 -12.33 -6.68
C LEU A 176 -13.67 -13.83 -6.94
N LEU A 177 -14.18 -14.69 -6.06
CA LEU A 177 -14.01 -16.14 -6.14
C LEU A 177 -14.30 -16.76 -7.53
N PRO A 178 -15.42 -16.44 -8.21
CA PRO A 178 -15.70 -17.02 -9.53
C PRO A 178 -14.78 -16.52 -10.64
N LEU A 179 -14.03 -15.46 -10.42
CA LEU A 179 -13.12 -14.86 -11.39
C LEU A 179 -11.69 -15.43 -11.29
N LEU A 180 -11.38 -16.12 -10.19
CA LEU A 180 -10.05 -16.66 -9.94
C LEU A 180 -9.92 -18.10 -10.42
N PRO A 181 -8.73 -18.50 -10.87
CA PRO A 181 -8.45 -19.89 -11.26
C PRO A 181 -8.54 -20.83 -10.06
N GLU A 182 -8.77 -22.12 -10.37
CA GLU A 182 -8.57 -23.17 -9.39
C GLU A 182 -7.08 -23.50 -9.29
N GLY A 183 -6.59 -23.67 -8.05
CA GLY A 183 -5.18 -23.92 -7.82
C GLY A 183 -4.86 -24.27 -6.38
N GLU A 184 -3.61 -24.65 -6.14
CA GLU A 184 -3.09 -24.88 -4.79
C GLU A 184 -2.61 -23.58 -4.18
N PRO A 185 -2.65 -23.42 -2.83
CA PRO A 185 -2.11 -22.25 -2.17
C PRO A 185 -0.60 -22.14 -2.43
N TRP A 186 -0.13 -20.92 -2.68
CA TRP A 186 1.28 -20.62 -2.95
C TRP A 186 2.07 -20.29 -1.69
N TYR A 187 1.38 -19.86 -0.64
CA TYR A 187 1.96 -19.42 0.63
C TYR A 187 1.37 -20.22 1.79
N ASP A 188 2.14 -20.35 2.86
CA ASP A 188 1.61 -20.91 4.10
C ASP A 188 0.44 -20.02 4.61
N PRO A 189 -0.58 -20.63 5.27
CA PRO A 189 -1.78 -19.91 5.71
C PRO A 189 -1.52 -18.73 6.64
N ASP A 190 -0.43 -18.76 7.41
CA ASP A 190 -0.06 -17.71 8.37
C ASP A 190 0.70 -16.54 7.74
N VAL A 191 1.08 -16.65 6.46
CA VAL A 191 1.78 -15.57 5.74
C VAL A 191 0.78 -14.52 5.32
N LEU A 192 0.91 -13.31 5.84
CA LEU A 192 0.05 -12.17 5.53
C LEU A 192 0.62 -11.24 4.44
N MET A 193 1.92 -11.28 4.21
CA MET A 193 2.58 -10.39 3.27
C MET A 193 3.84 -11.03 2.68
N ASP A 194 3.97 -10.92 1.35
CA ASP A 194 5.18 -11.32 0.63
C ASP A 194 6.13 -10.13 0.53
N SER A 195 6.96 -9.96 1.55
CA SER A 195 7.98 -8.91 1.56
C SER A 195 9.07 -9.22 2.60
N THR A 196 10.24 -8.59 2.40
CA THR A 196 11.35 -8.76 3.33
C THR A 196 11.10 -8.00 4.64
N GLU A 197 11.65 -8.51 5.75
CA GLU A 197 11.60 -7.83 7.05
C GLU A 197 12.20 -6.41 6.98
N ARG A 198 13.25 -6.22 6.17
CA ARG A 198 13.86 -4.90 5.92
C ARG A 198 12.86 -3.93 5.26
N PHE A 199 12.09 -4.41 4.29
CA PHE A 199 11.05 -3.61 3.65
C PHE A 199 9.95 -3.23 4.66
N MET A 200 9.46 -4.19 5.44
CA MET A 200 8.46 -3.94 6.50
C MET A 200 8.95 -2.92 7.51
N ALA A 201 10.22 -3.03 7.94
CA ALA A 201 10.83 -2.07 8.86
C ALA A 201 10.91 -0.67 8.25
N ALA A 202 11.33 -0.55 6.99
CA ALA A 202 11.37 0.74 6.30
C ALA A 202 9.99 1.37 6.19
N GLU A 203 8.96 0.59 5.85
CA GLU A 203 7.59 1.06 5.75
C GLU A 203 7.01 1.46 7.12
N ALA A 204 7.25 0.71 8.19
CA ALA A 204 6.84 1.09 9.54
C ALA A 204 7.43 2.46 9.94
N ILE A 205 8.72 2.67 9.69
CA ILE A 205 9.39 3.96 9.96
C ILE A 205 8.78 5.06 9.07
N ARG A 206 8.58 4.80 7.78
CA ARG A 206 8.00 5.75 6.82
C ARG A 206 6.56 6.13 7.18
N GLY A 207 5.78 5.20 7.70
CA GLY A 207 4.45 5.46 8.25
C GLY A 207 4.46 6.51 9.37
N LYS A 208 5.49 6.49 10.25
CA LYS A 208 5.63 7.50 11.31
C LYS A 208 6.10 8.85 10.76
N VAL A 209 6.97 8.85 9.76
CA VAL A 209 7.34 10.07 9.03
C VAL A 209 6.09 10.71 8.42
N LEU A 210 5.25 9.93 7.73
CA LEU A 210 3.99 10.40 7.16
C LEU A 210 3.03 10.95 8.22
N SER A 211 2.92 10.33 9.37
CA SER A 211 1.97 10.74 10.43
C SER A 211 2.41 11.96 11.22
N LEU A 212 3.71 12.12 11.46
CA LEU A 212 4.27 13.11 12.40
C LEU A 212 4.77 14.36 11.72
N LEU A 213 5.24 14.30 10.47
CA LEU A 213 5.68 15.46 9.71
C LEU A 213 4.53 16.05 8.89
N ARG A 214 4.69 17.29 8.42
CA ARG A 214 3.65 18.05 7.71
C ARG A 214 4.16 18.55 6.36
N ASP A 215 3.25 19.09 5.60
CA ASP A 215 3.47 19.72 4.31
C ASP A 215 4.19 18.76 3.33
N GLU A 216 5.18 19.20 2.61
CA GLU A 216 5.94 18.42 1.63
C GLU A 216 7.00 17.50 2.25
N ILE A 217 7.37 17.66 3.51
CA ILE A 217 8.49 16.93 4.14
C ILE A 217 8.31 15.41 4.08
N PRO A 218 7.13 14.83 4.40
CA PRO A 218 6.91 13.39 4.25
C PRO A 218 7.10 12.87 2.83
N HIS A 219 6.73 13.69 1.83
CA HIS A 219 6.83 13.33 0.41
C HIS A 219 8.28 13.40 -0.10
N CYS A 220 9.12 14.24 0.51
CA CYS A 220 10.54 14.37 0.21
C CYS A 220 11.43 13.46 1.05
N THR A 221 10.84 12.63 1.93
CA THR A 221 11.59 11.72 2.80
C THR A 221 11.48 10.28 2.31
N ALA A 222 12.63 9.60 2.20
CA ALA A 222 12.70 8.15 2.04
C ALA A 222 13.33 7.51 3.28
N VAL A 223 13.17 6.20 3.42
CA VAL A 223 13.78 5.41 4.50
C VAL A 223 14.69 4.37 3.87
N GLU A 224 15.93 4.34 4.30
CA GLU A 224 16.94 3.33 3.94
C GLU A 224 17.29 2.54 5.18
N ILE A 225 17.18 1.20 5.10
CA ILE A 225 17.65 0.32 6.17
C ILE A 225 19.14 0.04 5.94
N ASP A 226 19.98 0.70 6.73
CA ASP A 226 21.44 0.52 6.65
C ASP A 226 21.86 -0.85 7.21
N GLU A 227 21.33 -1.22 8.40
CA GLU A 227 21.60 -2.50 9.05
C GLU A 227 20.31 -3.09 9.62
N TYR A 228 20.16 -4.40 9.49
CA TYR A 228 19.10 -5.19 10.11
C TYR A 228 19.74 -6.49 10.62
N LYS A 229 19.75 -6.70 11.93
CA LYS A 229 20.45 -7.81 12.57
C LYS A 229 19.53 -8.45 13.60
N SER A 230 19.29 -9.75 13.42
CA SER A 230 18.48 -10.53 14.34
C SER A 230 19.18 -10.74 15.68
N PRO A 231 18.45 -11.15 16.75
CA PRO A 231 19.08 -11.48 18.03
C PRO A 231 20.11 -12.61 17.93
N GLU A 232 19.98 -13.53 16.96
CA GLU A 232 20.95 -14.62 16.75
C GLU A 232 22.30 -14.10 16.26
N GLU A 233 22.31 -13.04 15.46
CA GLU A 233 23.55 -12.38 15.00
C GLU A 233 24.24 -11.61 16.12
N TYR A 234 23.48 -11.24 17.17
CA TYR A 234 23.96 -10.54 18.37
C TYR A 234 23.37 -11.14 19.66
N PRO A 235 23.70 -12.38 20.03
CA PRO A 235 23.07 -13.11 21.14
C PRO A 235 23.07 -12.35 22.47
N ASP A 236 24.12 -11.58 22.74
CA ASP A 236 24.26 -10.83 23.98
C ASP A 236 23.27 -9.66 24.12
N ARG A 237 22.71 -9.19 23.00
CA ARG A 237 21.81 -8.02 22.98
C ARG A 237 20.35 -8.40 23.20
N LYS A 238 19.94 -9.62 22.92
CA LYS A 238 18.54 -10.11 23.01
C LYS A 238 17.51 -9.20 22.32
N ARG A 239 17.93 -8.44 21.31
CA ARG A 239 17.14 -7.42 20.64
C ARG A 239 17.42 -7.44 19.14
N LEU A 240 16.38 -7.19 18.39
CA LEU A 240 16.51 -6.87 16.97
C LEU A 240 17.20 -5.50 16.86
N TYR A 241 18.29 -5.42 16.11
CA TYR A 241 19.00 -4.17 15.86
C TYR A 241 18.69 -3.65 14.45
N ILE A 242 18.16 -2.44 14.39
CA ILE A 242 17.84 -1.76 13.11
C ILE A 242 18.52 -0.41 13.10
N ARG A 243 19.41 -0.18 12.12
CA ARG A 243 19.90 1.15 11.77
C ARG A 243 19.22 1.60 10.50
N ALA A 244 18.61 2.79 10.53
CA ALA A 244 17.92 3.35 9.39
C ALA A 244 18.25 4.83 9.19
N SER A 245 18.29 5.23 7.93
CA SER A 245 18.50 6.63 7.52
C SER A 245 17.23 7.20 6.91
N LEU A 246 16.79 8.34 7.44
CA LEU A 246 15.78 9.19 6.82
C LEU A 246 16.48 10.06 5.79
N VAL A 247 16.25 9.79 4.50
CA VAL A 247 16.91 10.48 3.38
C VAL A 247 16.02 11.64 2.94
N VAL A 248 16.58 12.85 2.95
CA VAL A 248 15.91 14.09 2.54
C VAL A 248 16.75 14.82 1.47
N GLU A 249 16.20 15.86 0.82
CA GLU A 249 16.89 16.53 -0.30
C GLU A 249 17.73 17.73 0.13
N THR A 250 17.42 18.39 1.28
CA THR A 250 18.09 19.62 1.70
C THR A 250 18.40 19.63 3.19
N GLU A 251 19.37 20.47 3.60
CA GLU A 251 19.69 20.68 5.02
C GLU A 251 18.52 21.32 5.79
N GLY A 252 17.71 22.15 5.14
CA GLY A 252 16.48 22.70 5.75
C GLY A 252 15.47 21.59 6.09
N GLN A 253 15.25 20.66 5.20
CA GLN A 253 14.38 19.49 5.45
C GLN A 253 14.96 18.61 6.57
N LYS A 254 16.29 18.40 6.60
CA LYS A 254 16.98 17.66 7.66
C LYS A 254 16.76 18.32 9.02
N ALA A 255 16.88 19.64 9.10
CA ALA A 255 16.64 20.37 10.34
C ALA A 255 15.19 20.17 10.86
N ILE A 256 14.19 20.16 9.95
CA ILE A 256 12.78 19.90 10.30
C ILE A 256 12.59 18.47 10.81
N VAL A 257 13.17 17.47 10.13
CA VAL A 257 13.08 16.05 10.52
C VAL A 257 13.76 15.78 11.86
N ILE A 258 14.90 16.45 12.14
CA ILE A 258 15.56 16.37 13.45
C ILE A 258 14.74 17.09 14.52
N GLY A 259 14.25 18.28 14.20
CA GLY A 259 13.52 19.16 15.10
C GLY A 259 14.39 19.78 16.18
N SER A 260 13.87 20.79 16.87
CA SER A 260 14.60 21.50 17.94
C SER A 260 15.12 20.52 19.01
N GLY A 261 16.44 20.50 19.22
CA GLY A 261 17.11 19.61 20.17
C GLY A 261 16.89 18.11 19.89
N GLY A 262 16.60 17.71 18.64
CA GLY A 262 16.35 16.32 18.26
C GLY A 262 14.98 15.78 18.68
N LYS A 263 14.04 16.65 19.06
CA LYS A 263 12.72 16.22 19.58
C LYS A 263 11.90 15.47 18.55
N MET A 264 11.94 15.86 17.26
CA MET A 264 11.11 15.23 16.24
C MET A 264 11.65 13.85 15.85
N ILE A 265 12.95 13.71 15.60
CA ILE A 265 13.54 12.40 15.30
C ILE A 265 13.37 11.41 16.44
N LYS A 266 13.51 11.88 17.71
CA LYS A 266 13.22 11.03 18.90
C LYS A 266 11.76 10.59 18.94
N ARG A 267 10.81 11.46 18.56
CA ARG A 267 9.39 11.13 18.49
C ARG A 267 9.10 10.09 17.39
N ILE A 268 9.68 10.29 16.21
CA ILE A 268 9.59 9.34 15.08
C ILE A 268 10.16 7.99 15.54
N GLY A 269 11.38 7.96 16.07
CA GLY A 269 12.05 6.74 16.50
C GLY A 269 11.29 5.99 17.60
N ARG A 270 10.74 6.69 18.59
CA ARG A 270 9.96 6.07 19.66
C ARG A 270 8.67 5.42 19.10
N SER A 271 7.95 6.15 18.22
CA SER A 271 6.71 5.64 17.62
C SER A 271 6.97 4.50 16.63
N ALA A 272 8.06 4.57 15.85
CA ALA A 272 8.45 3.52 14.93
C ALA A 272 8.89 2.25 15.67
N ARG A 273 9.68 2.40 16.74
CA ARG A 273 10.11 1.27 17.57
C ARG A 273 8.92 0.49 18.13
N ALA A 274 7.92 1.18 18.68
CA ALA A 274 6.73 0.51 19.21
C ALA A 274 5.99 -0.32 18.15
N GLU A 275 5.87 0.20 16.92
CA GLU A 275 5.26 -0.54 15.82
C GLU A 275 6.12 -1.71 15.35
N LEU A 276 7.44 -1.55 15.32
CA LEU A 276 8.37 -2.62 14.96
C LEU A 276 8.35 -3.76 16.01
N GLU A 277 8.27 -3.43 17.29
CA GLU A 277 8.13 -4.41 18.38
C GLU A 277 6.80 -5.18 18.27
N GLU A 278 5.72 -4.50 17.89
CA GLU A 278 4.42 -5.14 17.62
C GLU A 278 4.47 -6.08 16.40
N LEU A 279 5.12 -5.64 15.31
CA LEU A 279 5.24 -6.41 14.06
C LEU A 279 6.14 -7.65 14.21
N THR A 280 7.24 -7.52 14.94
CA THR A 280 8.26 -8.59 15.04
C THR A 280 8.08 -9.50 16.27
N GLY A 281 7.31 -9.07 17.25
CA GLY A 281 7.22 -9.74 18.55
C GLY A 281 8.51 -9.69 19.38
N LEU A 282 9.51 -8.92 18.94
CA LEU A 282 10.84 -8.84 19.56
C LEU A 282 11.10 -7.44 20.10
N PRO A 283 11.87 -7.29 21.19
CA PRO A 283 12.40 -6.00 21.60
C PRO A 283 13.29 -5.41 20.50
N VAL A 284 13.11 -4.12 20.16
CA VAL A 284 13.83 -3.47 19.06
C VAL A 284 14.75 -2.37 19.57
N TYR A 285 16.00 -2.37 19.11
CA TYR A 285 16.91 -1.22 19.20
C TYR A 285 16.94 -0.51 17.84
N LEU A 286 16.28 0.65 17.76
CA LEU A 286 16.18 1.44 16.54
C LEU A 286 17.14 2.64 16.61
N ASP A 287 18.13 2.65 15.70
CA ASP A 287 19.11 3.74 15.51
C ASP A 287 18.75 4.52 14.25
N LEU A 288 18.21 5.75 14.43
CA LEU A 288 17.75 6.60 13.33
C LEU A 288 18.71 7.76 13.04
N TRP A 289 19.07 7.89 11.77
CA TRP A 289 19.88 8.96 11.23
C TRP A 289 19.12 9.79 10.20
N VAL A 290 19.57 11.01 9.92
CA VAL A 290 19.06 11.83 8.82
C VAL A 290 20.19 12.15 7.87
N LYS A 291 20.07 11.74 6.62
CA LYS A 291 21.03 11.96 5.54
C LYS A 291 20.46 12.91 4.50
N VAL A 292 21.27 13.83 3.99
CA VAL A 292 20.91 14.67 2.85
C VAL A 292 21.45 14.02 1.58
N SER A 293 20.55 13.83 0.62
CA SER A 293 20.86 13.35 -0.74
C SER A 293 20.14 14.28 -1.73
N PRO A 294 20.83 15.31 -2.24
CA PRO A 294 20.21 16.28 -3.13
C PRO A 294 19.55 15.61 -4.34
N HIS A 295 18.33 16.04 -4.67
CA HIS A 295 17.58 15.55 -5.84
C HIS A 295 17.41 14.02 -5.91
N TRP A 296 17.37 13.33 -4.75
CA TRP A 296 17.27 11.87 -4.72
C TRP A 296 16.06 11.34 -5.51
N ARG A 297 14.92 12.08 -5.52
CA ARG A 297 13.72 11.71 -6.28
C ARG A 297 13.88 11.78 -7.80
N GLN A 298 14.97 12.39 -8.28
CA GLN A 298 15.28 12.57 -9.70
C GLN A 298 16.53 11.78 -10.14
N THR A 299 17.17 11.04 -9.23
CA THR A 299 18.42 10.31 -9.49
C THR A 299 18.17 8.82 -9.52
N ASP A 300 18.24 8.19 -10.70
CA ASP A 300 17.89 6.76 -10.90
C ASP A 300 18.70 5.82 -9.99
N LEU A 301 20.00 6.07 -9.84
CA LEU A 301 20.87 5.26 -8.97
C LEU A 301 20.40 5.31 -7.52
N VAL A 302 20.01 6.49 -7.02
CA VAL A 302 19.53 6.65 -5.64
C VAL A 302 18.13 6.05 -5.47
N LEU A 303 17.25 6.24 -6.46
CA LEU A 303 15.93 5.60 -6.45
C LEU A 303 16.02 4.09 -6.35
N ARG A 304 16.87 3.44 -7.17
CA ARG A 304 17.10 1.99 -7.11
C ARG A 304 17.63 1.55 -5.75
N ARG A 305 18.63 2.25 -5.21
CA ARG A 305 19.17 1.96 -3.86
C ARG A 305 18.12 2.05 -2.76
N LEU A 306 17.19 2.97 -2.89
CA LEU A 306 16.08 3.17 -1.95
C LEU A 306 14.89 2.21 -2.19
N GLY A 307 15.01 1.26 -3.13
CA GLY A 307 13.96 0.31 -3.47
C GLY A 307 12.90 0.86 -4.42
N TYR A 308 13.15 1.99 -5.07
CA TYR A 308 12.26 2.61 -6.07
C TYR A 308 12.83 2.41 -7.48
N GLY A 309 12.95 1.16 -7.95
CA GLY A 309 13.48 0.83 -9.28
C GLY A 309 12.56 -0.09 -10.05
N LEU A 310 12.33 0.18 -11.34
CA LEU A 310 11.69 -0.76 -12.26
C LEU A 310 12.73 -1.83 -12.60
N GLY A 311 12.43 -3.09 -12.28
CA GLY A 311 13.28 -4.24 -12.57
C GLY A 311 13.64 -5.05 -11.31
N PRO A 312 14.04 -6.31 -11.47
CA PRO A 312 14.35 -7.19 -10.36
C PRO A 312 15.47 -6.57 -9.51
N LEU A 313 15.24 -6.55 -8.20
CA LEU A 313 16.31 -6.38 -7.23
C LEU A 313 17.20 -7.60 -7.39
N GLY A 314 18.38 -7.42 -8.00
CA GLY A 314 19.43 -8.42 -8.08
C GLY A 314 20.01 -8.76 -6.71
#